data_9af47af43064c3c244077c0bed3f63b7
#
_entry.id   9af47af43064c3c244077c0bed3f63b7
#
_cell.length_a   1.000
_cell.length_b   1.000
_cell.length_c   1.000
_cell.angle_alpha   90.00
_cell.angle_beta   90.00
_cell.angle_gamma   90.00
#
_symmetry.space_group_name_H-M   'P 1'
#
loop_
_entity.id
_entity.type
_entity.pdbx_description
1 polymer ?
#
loop_
_entity_poly.entity_id
_entity_poly.type
_entity_poly.pdbx_seq_one_letter_code
_entity_poly.pdbx_strand_id
1 'polypeptide(L)'
;MDKLDSNYLELFNTQDNTKYFGDWINNIKYYTDKFVKGEPYNNVIIPNFLNNELIEQITEDFPCDFQENEDWFYYNNPLEVKYLNSSIENFPKSIKDLYYVLSTNQLVNIFSKISMIRDLEYDTTLYGSSLHAHGRNGRLNLHLDYEKHPILENKERRLNLILYLNKEWNDEWNGHSELWNENVSKCITKHSVKFNSALLFQTNNMSWHGTPEKIKCSEGQYRKTLAYYYISPLVSKPDLSKYGVDSSGYRTRASFIKRPNDPDYPQLQKMYDIRPNRRITNEDILNIWPEWNSDLF
;
A
#
# COMPACT_ATOMS: atom_id res chain seq x y z
N MET A 1 -2.85 -19.14 4.39
CA MET A 1 -1.66 -19.93 4.07
C MET A 1 -0.47 -19.01 4.20
N ASP A 2 0.48 -19.37 5.06
CA ASP A 2 1.63 -18.51 5.33
C ASP A 2 2.55 -18.44 4.12
N LYS A 3 2.98 -17.24 3.77
CA LYS A 3 3.97 -17.00 2.70
C LYS A 3 5.39 -16.86 3.23
N LEU A 4 5.52 -16.49 4.52
CA LEU A 4 6.82 -16.39 5.17
C LEU A 4 7.24 -17.78 5.69
N ASP A 5 8.41 -18.24 5.26
CA ASP A 5 9.05 -19.42 5.83
C ASP A 5 9.60 -19.08 7.22
N SER A 6 9.11 -19.79 8.23
CA SER A 6 9.46 -19.52 9.63
C SER A 6 10.95 -19.77 9.93
N ASN A 7 11.56 -20.78 9.28
CA ASN A 7 12.98 -21.08 9.48
C ASN A 7 13.85 -19.98 8.85
N TYR A 8 13.46 -19.51 7.67
CA TYR A 8 14.16 -18.40 7.01
C TYR A 8 14.00 -17.08 7.78
N LEU A 9 12.80 -16.80 8.32
CA LEU A 9 12.56 -15.64 9.16
C LEU A 9 13.41 -15.67 10.45
N GLU A 10 13.61 -16.83 11.05
CA GLU A 10 14.42 -16.97 12.26
C GLU A 10 15.88 -16.54 12.03
N LEU A 11 16.43 -16.76 10.84
CA LEU A 11 17.77 -16.27 10.49
C LEU A 11 17.90 -14.74 10.65
N PHE A 12 16.83 -14.00 10.33
CA PHE A 12 16.79 -12.55 10.50
C PHE A 12 16.50 -12.15 11.95
N ASN A 13 15.69 -12.91 12.68
CA ASN A 13 15.41 -12.62 14.09
C ASN A 13 16.63 -12.77 15.01
N THR A 14 17.64 -13.56 14.60
CA THR A 14 18.87 -13.78 15.38
C THR A 14 19.94 -12.71 15.16
N GLN A 15 19.75 -11.73 14.28
CA GLN A 15 20.74 -10.71 13.96
C GLN A 15 20.20 -9.29 14.18
N ASP A 16 21.12 -8.33 14.26
CA ASP A 16 20.75 -6.92 14.26
C ASP A 16 20.40 -6.46 12.83
N ASN A 17 19.13 -6.17 12.60
CA ASN A 17 18.63 -5.72 11.31
C ASN A 17 18.68 -4.19 11.15
N THR A 18 19.08 -3.43 12.16
CA THR A 18 19.17 -1.96 12.05
C THR A 18 20.17 -1.53 10.99
N LYS A 19 21.17 -2.37 10.70
CA LYS A 19 22.17 -2.15 9.65
C LYS A 19 21.61 -1.97 8.24
N TYR A 20 20.40 -2.45 7.99
CA TYR A 20 19.72 -2.34 6.68
C TYR A 20 19.02 -0.99 6.48
N PHE A 21 18.93 -0.18 7.53
CA PHE A 21 18.17 1.08 7.52
C PHE A 21 19.10 2.31 7.56
N GLY A 22 18.56 3.45 7.22
CA GLY A 22 19.24 4.73 7.36
C GLY A 22 19.25 5.24 8.80
N ASP A 23 19.84 6.40 9.03
CA ASP A 23 20.05 6.98 10.38
C ASP A 23 18.76 7.29 11.15
N TRP A 24 17.60 7.27 10.48
CA TRP A 24 16.30 7.46 11.13
C TRP A 24 16.06 6.46 12.26
N ILE A 25 16.64 5.24 12.14
CA ILE A 25 16.51 4.16 13.13
C ILE A 25 17.03 4.58 14.51
N ASN A 26 17.94 5.55 14.57
CA ASN A 26 18.51 6.11 15.80
C ASN A 26 17.66 7.25 16.39
N ASN A 27 16.57 7.65 15.70
CA ASN A 27 15.73 8.80 16.06
C ASN A 27 14.25 8.43 16.20
N ILE A 28 13.95 7.26 16.79
CA ILE A 28 12.57 6.71 16.89
C ILE A 28 11.62 7.73 17.53
N LYS A 29 12.04 8.38 18.63
CA LYS A 29 11.20 9.38 19.30
C LYS A 29 10.78 10.53 18.39
N TYR A 30 11.70 11.03 17.57
CA TYR A 30 11.37 12.09 16.61
C TYR A 30 10.28 11.63 15.63
N TYR A 31 10.41 10.41 15.10
CA TYR A 31 9.42 9.86 14.16
C TYR A 31 8.09 9.51 14.84
N THR A 32 8.10 9.09 16.11
CA THR A 32 6.89 8.97 16.94
C THR A 32 6.16 10.30 17.05
N ASP A 33 6.88 11.36 17.44
CA ASP A 33 6.30 12.70 17.60
C ASP A 33 5.75 13.26 16.28
N LYS A 34 6.39 12.93 15.15
CA LYS A 34 5.91 13.29 13.80
C LYS A 34 4.68 12.48 13.38
N PHE A 35 4.72 11.16 13.60
CA PHE A 35 3.63 10.25 13.23
C PHE A 35 2.31 10.60 13.91
N VAL A 36 2.33 10.83 15.23
CA VAL A 36 1.10 11.14 16.00
C VAL A 36 0.53 12.53 15.68
N LYS A 37 1.35 13.43 15.10
CA LYS A 37 0.93 14.77 14.64
C LYS A 37 0.60 14.81 13.16
N GLY A 38 0.73 13.68 12.47
CA GLY A 38 0.42 13.59 11.04
C GLY A 38 -1.05 13.85 10.75
N GLU A 39 -1.33 14.63 9.72
CA GLU A 39 -2.68 14.98 9.28
C GLU A 39 -2.94 14.37 7.88
N PRO A 40 -4.15 13.91 7.59
CA PRO A 40 -5.41 13.99 8.35
C PRO A 40 -5.60 12.89 9.38
N TYR A 41 -4.71 11.95 9.45
CA TYR A 41 -4.61 10.87 10.44
C TYR A 41 -3.13 10.54 10.63
N ASN A 42 -2.78 9.77 11.66
CA ASN A 42 -1.40 9.47 12.00
C ASN A 42 -0.60 8.95 10.80
N ASN A 43 0.42 9.72 10.41
CA ASN A 43 1.31 9.38 9.30
C ASN A 43 2.66 10.09 9.42
N VAL A 44 3.66 9.56 8.74
CA VAL A 44 4.98 10.20 8.61
C VAL A 44 5.71 9.73 7.35
N ILE A 45 6.48 10.62 6.74
CA ILE A 45 7.50 10.27 5.76
C ILE A 45 8.84 10.07 6.47
N ILE A 46 9.48 8.95 6.19
CA ILE A 46 10.81 8.60 6.66
C ILE A 46 11.76 8.65 5.46
N PRO A 47 12.56 9.71 5.29
CA PRO A 47 13.56 9.79 4.22
C PRO A 47 14.76 8.87 4.51
N ASN A 48 15.50 8.50 3.47
CA ASN A 48 16.64 7.59 3.57
C ASN A 48 16.28 6.34 4.40
N PHE A 49 15.17 5.70 4.00
CA PHE A 49 14.58 4.61 4.76
C PHE A 49 15.51 3.41 4.88
N LEU A 50 16.10 2.99 3.77
CA LEU A 50 17.13 1.94 3.75
C LEU A 50 18.52 2.58 3.69
N ASN A 51 19.54 1.82 4.06
CA ASN A 51 20.92 2.21 3.78
C ASN A 51 21.16 2.26 2.26
N ASN A 52 22.22 2.95 1.83
CA ASN A 52 22.48 3.19 0.41
C ASN A 52 22.75 1.90 -0.37
N GLU A 53 23.44 0.95 0.21
CA GLU A 53 23.78 -0.32 -0.44
C GLU A 53 22.52 -1.14 -0.76
N LEU A 54 21.66 -1.31 0.23
CA LEU A 54 20.43 -2.11 0.06
C LEU A 54 19.44 -1.46 -0.89
N ILE A 55 19.24 -0.13 -0.80
CA ILE A 55 18.26 0.54 -1.70
C ILE A 55 18.73 0.51 -3.16
N GLU A 56 20.02 0.67 -3.42
CA GLU A 56 20.58 0.54 -4.76
C GLU A 56 20.34 -0.88 -5.31
N GLN A 57 20.68 -1.90 -4.52
CA GLN A 57 20.47 -3.30 -4.90
C GLN A 57 19.00 -3.61 -5.19
N ILE A 58 18.07 -3.18 -4.31
CA ILE A 58 16.62 -3.39 -4.51
C ILE A 58 16.13 -2.70 -5.77
N THR A 59 16.65 -1.51 -6.06
CA THR A 59 16.24 -0.75 -7.24
C THR A 59 16.70 -1.41 -8.54
N GLU A 60 17.90 -1.99 -8.54
CA GLU A 60 18.46 -2.76 -9.65
C GLU A 60 17.72 -4.09 -9.84
N ASP A 61 17.42 -4.78 -8.75
CA ASP A 61 16.75 -6.08 -8.77
C ASP A 61 15.23 -5.97 -9.02
N PHE A 62 14.65 -4.75 -9.01
CA PHE A 62 13.20 -4.60 -9.17
C PHE A 62 12.73 -5.16 -10.52
N PRO A 63 11.87 -6.22 -10.55
CA PRO A 63 11.47 -6.86 -11.78
C PRO A 63 10.62 -5.90 -12.65
N CYS A 64 11.03 -5.69 -13.89
CA CYS A 64 10.39 -4.75 -14.83
C CYS A 64 9.76 -5.43 -16.05
N ASP A 65 9.65 -6.74 -16.02
CA ASP A 65 9.07 -7.61 -17.06
C ASP A 65 7.54 -7.74 -16.92
N PHE A 66 6.86 -6.62 -16.74
CA PHE A 66 5.44 -6.52 -16.35
C PHE A 66 4.45 -7.27 -17.25
N GLN A 67 4.75 -7.46 -18.53
CA GLN A 67 3.86 -8.12 -19.49
C GLN A 67 4.24 -9.57 -19.76
N GLU A 68 5.47 -9.95 -19.46
CA GLU A 68 6.06 -11.25 -19.80
C GLU A 68 6.05 -12.20 -18.60
N ASN A 69 5.95 -11.68 -17.40
CA ASN A 69 6.04 -12.42 -16.15
C ASN A 69 4.64 -12.58 -15.52
N GLU A 70 4.18 -13.81 -15.40
CA GLU A 70 2.87 -14.18 -14.86
C GLU A 70 2.68 -13.82 -13.37
N ASP A 71 3.75 -13.50 -12.65
CA ASP A 71 3.67 -13.02 -11.27
C ASP A 71 3.07 -11.61 -11.16
N TRP A 72 3.07 -10.86 -12.27
CA TRP A 72 2.46 -9.54 -12.33
C TRP A 72 0.98 -9.62 -12.70
N PHE A 73 0.12 -9.20 -11.77
CA PHE A 73 -1.30 -9.00 -12.05
C PHE A 73 -1.54 -7.56 -12.51
N TYR A 74 -2.09 -7.39 -13.70
CA TYR A 74 -2.46 -6.08 -14.23
C TYR A 74 -3.90 -5.73 -13.87
N TYR A 75 -4.06 -4.74 -13.00
CA TYR A 75 -5.34 -4.08 -12.78
C TYR A 75 -5.55 -3.05 -13.89
N ASN A 76 -6.64 -3.19 -14.63
CA ASN A 76 -7.00 -2.28 -15.72
C ASN A 76 -8.50 -2.00 -15.67
N ASN A 77 -8.90 -1.18 -14.72
CA ASN A 77 -10.29 -0.81 -14.52
C ASN A 77 -10.41 0.65 -14.02
N PRO A 78 -11.60 1.26 -14.05
CA PRO A 78 -11.80 2.67 -13.69
C PRO A 78 -11.33 3.06 -12.29
N LEU A 79 -11.23 2.12 -11.35
CA LEU A 79 -10.84 2.39 -9.96
C LEU A 79 -9.32 2.27 -9.77
N GLU A 80 -8.66 1.40 -10.54
CA GLU A 80 -7.23 1.12 -10.40
C GLU A 80 -6.62 0.65 -11.73
N VAL A 81 -5.52 1.31 -12.12
CA VAL A 81 -4.69 0.96 -13.27
C VAL A 81 -3.25 0.81 -12.78
N LYS A 82 -2.79 -0.41 -12.62
CA LYS A 82 -1.47 -0.71 -12.05
C LYS A 82 -1.08 -2.18 -12.24
N TYR A 83 0.21 -2.44 -12.22
CA TYR A 83 0.75 -3.78 -12.01
C TYR A 83 0.97 -4.05 -10.53
N LEU A 84 0.71 -5.27 -10.10
CA LEU A 84 0.91 -5.75 -8.74
C LEU A 84 1.55 -7.13 -8.78
N ASN A 85 2.65 -7.32 -8.04
CA ASN A 85 3.28 -8.62 -7.84
C ASN A 85 3.34 -8.94 -6.33
N SER A 86 2.74 -10.05 -5.93
CA SER A 86 2.72 -10.54 -4.54
C SER A 86 3.30 -11.95 -4.39
N SER A 87 4.04 -12.41 -5.39
CA SER A 87 4.71 -13.73 -5.41
C SER A 87 6.08 -13.65 -4.74
N ILE A 88 6.09 -13.49 -3.40
CA ILE A 88 7.33 -13.30 -2.64
C ILE A 88 8.34 -14.43 -2.85
N GLU A 89 7.86 -15.64 -3.10
CA GLU A 89 8.68 -16.81 -3.39
C GLU A 89 9.57 -16.60 -4.62
N ASN A 90 9.09 -15.81 -5.61
CA ASN A 90 9.76 -15.52 -6.87
C ASN A 90 10.48 -14.17 -6.87
N PHE A 91 10.42 -13.42 -5.78
CA PHE A 91 11.13 -12.14 -5.70
C PHE A 91 12.65 -12.33 -5.74
N PRO A 92 13.39 -11.40 -6.38
CA PRO A 92 14.83 -11.31 -6.23
C PRO A 92 15.23 -11.31 -4.75
N LYS A 93 16.39 -11.92 -4.46
CA LYS A 93 16.83 -12.15 -3.08
C LYS A 93 16.83 -10.89 -2.21
N SER A 94 17.32 -9.77 -2.72
CA SER A 94 17.38 -8.50 -1.98
C SER A 94 15.99 -8.01 -1.56
N ILE A 95 15.01 -8.11 -2.45
CA ILE A 95 13.62 -7.73 -2.18
C ILE A 95 12.99 -8.71 -1.20
N LYS A 96 13.16 -10.01 -1.44
CA LYS A 96 12.67 -11.07 -0.56
C LYS A 96 13.20 -10.89 0.87
N ASP A 97 14.50 -10.72 1.01
CA ASP A 97 15.16 -10.52 2.31
C ASP A 97 14.59 -9.29 3.03
N LEU A 98 14.29 -8.18 2.31
CA LEU A 98 13.68 -7.00 2.92
C LEU A 98 12.29 -7.32 3.52
N TYR A 99 11.46 -8.14 2.85
CA TYR A 99 10.19 -8.57 3.43
C TYR A 99 10.40 -9.35 4.73
N TYR A 100 11.41 -10.22 4.80
CA TYR A 100 11.75 -10.95 6.03
C TYR A 100 12.28 -10.00 7.11
N VAL A 101 13.15 -9.06 6.78
CA VAL A 101 13.64 -8.05 7.71
C VAL A 101 12.48 -7.24 8.30
N LEU A 102 11.54 -6.77 7.47
CA LEU A 102 10.34 -6.05 7.92
C LEU A 102 9.42 -6.90 8.81
N SER A 103 9.48 -8.22 8.70
CA SER A 103 8.69 -9.17 9.49
C SER A 103 9.37 -9.57 10.81
N THR A 104 10.58 -9.09 11.10
CA THR A 104 11.27 -9.43 12.36
C THR A 104 10.62 -8.76 13.55
N ASN A 105 10.73 -9.44 14.73
CA ASN A 105 10.29 -8.86 16.00
C ASN A 105 10.96 -7.52 16.32
N GLN A 106 12.21 -7.33 15.87
CA GLN A 106 12.94 -6.07 16.03
C GLN A 106 12.23 -4.93 15.31
N LEU A 107 11.86 -5.11 14.03
CA LEU A 107 11.19 -4.08 13.23
C LEU A 107 9.74 -3.86 13.69
N VAL A 108 9.03 -4.90 14.01
CA VAL A 108 7.68 -4.80 14.61
C VAL A 108 7.73 -3.93 15.87
N ASN A 109 8.69 -4.15 16.77
CA ASN A 109 8.86 -3.34 17.98
C ASN A 109 9.21 -1.87 17.68
N ILE A 110 10.01 -1.61 16.66
CA ILE A 110 10.35 -0.24 16.24
C ILE A 110 9.09 0.46 15.70
N PHE A 111 8.35 -0.17 14.81
CA PHE A 111 7.12 0.41 14.26
C PHE A 111 6.00 0.51 15.29
N SER A 112 5.91 -0.41 16.26
CA SER A 112 5.04 -0.30 17.41
C SER A 112 5.33 0.97 18.23
N LYS A 113 6.61 1.29 18.46
CA LYS A 113 7.01 2.53 19.15
C LYS A 113 6.67 3.78 18.33
N ILE A 114 6.94 3.78 17.01
CA ILE A 114 6.62 4.92 16.14
C ILE A 114 5.11 5.16 16.07
N SER A 115 4.34 4.11 15.87
CA SER A 115 2.88 4.19 15.65
C SER A 115 2.08 4.28 16.96
N MET A 116 2.69 3.98 18.10
CA MET A 116 2.03 3.83 19.41
C MET A 116 0.98 2.71 19.44
N ILE A 117 1.04 1.76 18.50
CA ILE A 117 0.20 0.56 18.46
C ILE A 117 0.91 -0.55 19.24
N ARG A 118 0.38 -0.91 20.41
CA ARG A 118 1.07 -1.80 21.37
C ARG A 118 1.18 -3.24 20.89
N ASP A 119 0.12 -3.77 20.30
CA ASP A 119 0.01 -5.18 19.90
C ASP A 119 0.20 -5.34 18.39
N LEU A 120 1.17 -4.60 17.83
CA LEU A 120 1.50 -4.68 16.41
C LEU A 120 2.20 -6.02 16.13
N GLU A 121 1.83 -6.63 15.00
CA GLU A 121 2.37 -7.90 14.54
C GLU A 121 2.70 -7.80 13.04
N TYR A 122 3.62 -8.63 12.57
CA TYR A 122 3.78 -8.85 11.14
C TYR A 122 2.71 -9.82 10.61
N ASP A 123 2.40 -9.71 9.33
CA ASP A 123 1.45 -10.59 8.65
C ASP A 123 2.18 -11.78 8.01
N THR A 124 2.01 -12.99 8.55
CA THR A 124 2.64 -14.22 8.02
C THR A 124 2.18 -14.54 6.60
N THR A 125 0.99 -14.06 6.23
CA THR A 125 0.41 -14.31 4.91
C THR A 125 0.82 -13.27 3.88
N LEU A 126 1.39 -12.13 4.32
CA LEU A 126 1.70 -10.97 3.48
C LEU A 126 0.49 -10.54 2.60
N TYR A 127 -0.74 -10.68 3.10
CA TYR A 127 -1.93 -10.38 2.32
C TYR A 127 -1.97 -8.91 1.91
N GLY A 128 -1.87 -8.67 0.60
CA GLY A 128 -1.84 -7.33 0.02
C GLY A 128 -0.46 -6.66 0.05
N SER A 129 0.52 -7.17 0.81
CA SER A 129 1.91 -6.73 0.71
C SER A 129 2.46 -7.14 -0.65
N SER A 130 3.10 -6.21 -1.37
CA SER A 130 3.42 -6.45 -2.78
C SER A 130 4.33 -5.38 -3.37
N LEU A 131 4.89 -5.69 -4.53
CA LEU A 131 5.49 -4.71 -5.42
C LEU A 131 4.38 -4.09 -6.28
N HIS A 132 4.43 -2.78 -6.46
CA HIS A 132 3.50 -2.05 -7.32
C HIS A 132 4.26 -1.28 -8.39
N ALA A 133 3.73 -1.30 -9.62
CA ALA A 133 4.21 -0.44 -10.69
C ALA A 133 3.02 0.24 -11.38
N HIS A 134 3.07 1.57 -11.45
CA HIS A 134 2.07 2.38 -12.14
C HIS A 134 2.76 3.08 -13.31
N GLY A 135 2.41 2.69 -14.51
CA GLY A 135 2.89 3.33 -15.74
C GLY A 135 2.08 4.57 -16.11
N ARG A 136 2.22 5.02 -17.36
CA ARG A 136 1.39 6.08 -17.94
C ARG A 136 -0.10 5.75 -17.78
N ASN A 137 -0.92 6.74 -17.42
CA ASN A 137 -2.34 6.62 -17.05
C ASN A 137 -2.62 5.78 -15.80
N GLY A 138 -1.58 5.26 -15.14
CA GLY A 138 -1.68 4.53 -13.89
C GLY A 138 -2.33 5.39 -12.81
N ARG A 139 -3.16 4.76 -11.98
CA ARG A 139 -3.83 5.40 -10.84
C ARG A 139 -4.35 4.36 -9.85
N LEU A 140 -4.64 4.84 -8.66
CA LEU A 140 -5.36 4.12 -7.63
C LEU A 140 -6.31 5.11 -6.95
N ASN A 141 -7.60 5.00 -7.22
CA ASN A 141 -8.60 5.91 -6.68
C ASN A 141 -8.63 5.86 -5.15
N LEU A 142 -9.23 6.90 -4.54
CA LEU A 142 -9.35 6.96 -3.09
C LEU A 142 -10.09 5.75 -2.54
N HIS A 143 -9.51 5.18 -1.52
CA HIS A 143 -10.05 3.98 -0.89
C HIS A 143 -9.69 3.92 0.60
N LEU A 144 -10.47 3.13 1.31
CA LEU A 144 -10.10 2.54 2.59
C LEU A 144 -9.62 1.12 2.36
N ASP A 145 -8.58 0.72 3.03
CA ASP A 145 -8.12 -0.67 3.02
C ASP A 145 -9.09 -1.60 3.75
N TYR A 146 -8.88 -2.92 3.64
CA TYR A 146 -9.59 -3.87 4.49
C TYR A 146 -9.32 -3.56 5.98
N GLU A 147 -10.32 -3.75 6.80
CA GLU A 147 -10.27 -3.61 8.26
C GLU A 147 -9.93 -4.96 8.88
N LYS A 148 -10.85 -5.93 8.80
CA LYS A 148 -10.62 -7.28 9.26
C LYS A 148 -9.80 -8.07 8.25
N HIS A 149 -8.78 -8.78 8.74
CA HIS A 149 -7.92 -9.59 7.88
C HIS A 149 -8.74 -10.72 7.21
N PRO A 150 -8.65 -10.88 5.89
CA PRO A 150 -9.52 -11.84 5.18
C PRO A 150 -9.10 -13.31 5.36
N ILE A 151 -7.88 -13.59 5.85
CA ILE A 151 -7.34 -14.94 6.03
C ILE A 151 -7.12 -15.25 7.51
N LEU A 152 -6.46 -14.35 8.24
CA LEU A 152 -6.13 -14.56 9.66
C LEU A 152 -7.33 -14.17 10.52
N GLU A 153 -7.87 -15.13 11.26
CA GLU A 153 -8.97 -14.87 12.17
C GLU A 153 -8.58 -13.91 13.30
N ASN A 154 -9.50 -13.05 13.68
CA ASN A 154 -9.33 -12.09 14.77
C ASN A 154 -8.11 -11.16 14.62
N LYS A 155 -7.74 -10.85 13.38
CA LYS A 155 -6.72 -9.85 13.06
C LYS A 155 -7.31 -8.71 12.25
N GLU A 156 -6.71 -7.53 12.42
CA GLU A 156 -7.04 -6.34 11.63
C GLU A 156 -5.77 -5.64 11.11
N ARG A 157 -5.89 -4.96 9.99
CA ARG A 157 -4.82 -4.14 9.42
C ARG A 157 -4.70 -2.83 10.19
N ARG A 158 -3.48 -2.44 10.57
CA ARG A 158 -3.25 -1.31 11.44
C ARG A 158 -2.27 -0.27 10.90
N LEU A 159 -1.29 -0.71 10.11
CA LEU A 159 -0.23 0.16 9.67
C LEU A 159 0.23 -0.21 8.27
N ASN A 160 0.34 0.78 7.40
CA ASN A 160 0.86 0.66 6.06
C ASN A 160 2.24 1.30 5.96
N LEU A 161 3.14 0.64 5.27
CA LEU A 161 4.43 1.15 4.84
C LEU A 161 4.50 1.09 3.31
N ILE A 162 4.79 2.23 2.67
CA ILE A 162 4.99 2.33 1.21
C ILE A 162 6.37 2.92 0.97
N LEU A 163 7.31 2.12 0.46
CA LEU A 163 8.66 2.54 0.10
C LEU A 163 8.71 2.92 -1.39
N TYR A 164 9.20 4.13 -1.69
CA TYR A 164 9.35 4.63 -3.06
C TYR A 164 10.73 4.26 -3.61
N LEU A 165 10.75 3.69 -4.82
CA LEU A 165 11.94 3.08 -5.43
C LEU A 165 12.44 3.81 -6.70
N ASN A 166 11.85 4.94 -7.05
CA ASN A 166 12.26 5.70 -8.23
C ASN A 166 13.43 6.62 -7.91
N LYS A 167 14.60 6.40 -8.52
CA LYS A 167 15.78 7.30 -8.40
C LYS A 167 15.48 8.70 -8.92
N GLU A 168 14.73 8.76 -10.02
CA GLU A 168 14.26 10.00 -10.63
C GLU A 168 12.75 9.93 -10.85
N TRP A 169 12.05 10.98 -10.48
CA TRP A 169 10.63 11.16 -10.72
C TRP A 169 10.29 12.64 -10.82
N ASN A 170 9.67 13.03 -11.90
CA ASN A 170 9.21 14.43 -12.05
C ASN A 170 7.83 14.56 -11.37
N ASP A 171 7.70 15.50 -10.43
CA ASP A 171 6.44 15.76 -9.72
C ASP A 171 5.28 16.14 -10.66
N GLU A 172 5.57 16.72 -11.84
CA GLU A 172 4.57 17.03 -12.88
C GLU A 172 3.95 15.77 -13.51
N TRP A 173 4.60 14.62 -13.36
CA TRP A 173 4.03 13.34 -13.78
C TRP A 173 2.92 12.85 -12.87
N ASN A 174 2.62 13.52 -11.76
CA ASN A 174 1.73 13.05 -10.70
C ASN A 174 2.29 11.82 -9.97
N GLY A 175 1.41 10.90 -9.53
CA GLY A 175 1.84 9.69 -8.80
C GLY A 175 2.02 9.93 -7.31
N HIS A 176 1.63 11.10 -6.78
CA HIS A 176 1.66 11.41 -5.36
C HIS A 176 0.75 10.46 -4.58
N SER A 177 1.18 10.07 -3.40
CA SER A 177 0.28 9.45 -2.42
C SER A 177 -0.51 10.55 -1.72
N GLU A 178 -1.83 10.51 -1.85
CA GLU A 178 -2.75 11.49 -1.27
C GLU A 178 -3.43 10.93 -0.02
N LEU A 179 -3.46 11.74 1.04
CA LEU A 179 -4.19 11.46 2.28
C LEU A 179 -5.31 12.49 2.43
N TRP A 180 -6.53 12.00 2.58
CA TRP A 180 -7.74 12.82 2.57
C TRP A 180 -8.43 12.81 3.93
N ASN A 181 -9.16 13.88 4.23
CA ASN A 181 -9.96 13.96 5.45
C ASN A 181 -11.11 12.94 5.45
N GLU A 182 -11.68 12.70 6.62
CA GLU A 182 -12.70 11.66 6.88
C GLU A 182 -13.89 11.71 5.91
N ASN A 183 -14.39 12.90 5.60
CA ASN A 183 -15.55 13.08 4.71
C ASN A 183 -15.18 13.22 3.22
N VAL A 184 -13.93 12.99 2.87
CA VAL A 184 -13.39 13.06 1.50
C VAL A 184 -13.66 14.41 0.80
N SER A 185 -13.76 15.49 1.55
CA SER A 185 -14.00 16.82 0.99
C SER A 185 -12.72 17.52 0.54
N LYS A 186 -11.55 17.11 1.11
CA LYS A 186 -10.27 17.77 0.85
C LYS A 186 -9.10 16.80 1.01
N CYS A 187 -8.16 16.85 0.05
CA CYS A 187 -6.83 16.30 0.23
C CYS A 187 -6.05 17.17 1.22
N ILE A 188 -5.63 16.58 2.33
CA ILE A 188 -4.89 17.30 3.38
C ILE A 188 -3.39 17.22 3.14
N THR A 189 -2.90 16.03 2.73
CA THR A 189 -1.48 15.80 2.53
C THR A 189 -1.23 15.08 1.22
N LYS A 190 -0.23 15.57 0.46
CA LYS A 190 0.33 14.93 -0.73
C LYS A 190 1.79 14.61 -0.50
N HIS A 191 2.15 13.36 -0.71
CA HIS A 191 3.54 12.91 -0.63
C HIS A 191 4.08 12.66 -2.05
N SER A 192 5.12 13.40 -2.42
CA SER A 192 5.84 13.20 -3.67
C SER A 192 6.56 11.85 -3.70
N VAL A 193 6.78 11.33 -4.91
CA VAL A 193 7.57 10.12 -5.14
C VAL A 193 9.05 10.48 -4.95
N LYS A 194 9.58 10.27 -3.74
CA LYS A 194 10.98 10.54 -3.41
C LYS A 194 11.74 9.25 -3.19
N PHE A 195 12.82 9.07 -3.92
CA PHE A 195 13.69 7.91 -3.79
C PHE A 195 14.06 7.61 -2.35
N ASN A 196 14.03 6.34 -1.97
CA ASN A 196 14.39 5.86 -0.64
C ASN A 196 13.65 6.57 0.50
N SER A 197 12.40 6.99 0.28
CA SER A 197 11.54 7.44 1.37
C SER A 197 10.38 6.48 1.57
N ALA A 198 10.02 6.27 2.83
CA ALA A 198 8.88 5.44 3.19
C ALA A 198 7.77 6.29 3.80
N LEU A 199 6.57 6.16 3.25
CA LEU A 199 5.34 6.66 3.87
C LEU A 199 4.82 5.59 4.84
N LEU A 200 4.75 5.93 6.10
CA LEU A 200 4.15 5.13 7.16
C LEU A 200 2.85 5.79 7.61
N PHE A 201 1.73 5.07 7.61
CA PHE A 201 0.45 5.62 8.04
C PHE A 201 -0.47 4.59 8.69
N GLN A 202 -1.27 5.05 9.66
CA GLN A 202 -2.26 4.23 10.34
C GLN A 202 -3.46 3.98 9.45
N THR A 203 -3.94 2.73 9.42
CA THR A 203 -5.18 2.35 8.74
C THR A 203 -6.35 2.26 9.72
N ASN A 204 -7.47 2.87 9.36
CA ASN A 204 -8.72 2.86 10.10
C ASN A 204 -9.89 3.22 9.17
N ASN A 205 -11.07 3.50 9.73
CA ASN A 205 -12.27 3.86 8.98
C ASN A 205 -12.27 5.29 8.38
N MET A 206 -11.23 6.07 8.65
CA MET A 206 -11.09 7.46 8.19
C MET A 206 -9.85 7.65 7.30
N SER A 207 -9.02 6.62 7.14
CA SER A 207 -7.74 6.71 6.45
C SER A 207 -7.88 6.63 4.92
N TRP A 208 -8.70 7.55 4.36
CA TRP A 208 -8.87 7.68 2.91
C TRP A 208 -7.56 8.07 2.23
N HIS A 209 -7.11 7.24 1.31
CA HIS A 209 -5.85 7.46 0.60
C HIS A 209 -5.88 6.89 -0.81
N GLY A 210 -4.91 7.28 -1.62
CA GLY A 210 -4.76 6.79 -2.98
C GLY A 210 -3.67 7.50 -3.77
N THR A 211 -3.62 7.20 -5.05
CA THR A 211 -2.84 7.89 -6.09
C THR A 211 -3.82 8.20 -7.23
N PRO A 212 -4.80 9.08 -6.99
CA PRO A 212 -5.98 9.19 -7.86
C PRO A 212 -5.72 9.94 -9.16
N GLU A 213 -4.66 10.77 -9.21
CA GLU A 213 -4.30 11.51 -10.43
C GLU A 213 -3.61 10.56 -11.41
N LYS A 214 -4.05 10.60 -12.67
CA LYS A 214 -3.39 9.86 -13.74
C LYS A 214 -1.90 10.22 -13.83
N ILE A 215 -1.07 9.21 -13.89
CA ILE A 215 0.36 9.36 -14.10
C ILE A 215 0.62 9.76 -15.55
N LYS A 216 1.47 10.79 -15.73
CA LYS A 216 1.80 11.41 -17.02
C LYS A 216 3.23 11.12 -17.48
N CYS A 217 3.88 10.13 -16.87
CA CYS A 217 5.24 9.75 -17.26
C CYS A 217 5.31 9.29 -18.73
N SER A 218 6.51 9.27 -19.28
CA SER A 218 6.74 8.72 -20.61
C SER A 218 6.43 7.22 -20.65
N GLU A 219 6.15 6.71 -21.82
CA GLU A 219 6.00 5.26 -22.04
C GLU A 219 7.26 4.53 -21.56
N GLY A 220 7.09 3.36 -20.96
CA GLY A 220 8.20 2.60 -20.37
C GLY A 220 8.68 3.10 -18.99
N GLN A 221 8.20 4.24 -18.53
CA GLN A 221 8.46 4.72 -17.17
C GLN A 221 7.37 4.25 -16.22
N TYR A 222 7.76 3.88 -15.01
CA TYR A 222 6.85 3.38 -13.99
C TYR A 222 7.17 3.98 -12.62
N ARG A 223 6.13 4.38 -11.90
CA ARG A 223 6.21 4.65 -10.46
C ARG A 223 6.29 3.31 -9.74
N LYS A 224 7.43 3.03 -9.12
CA LYS A 224 7.74 1.76 -8.46
C LYS A 224 7.67 1.92 -6.95
N THR A 225 6.96 1.03 -6.28
CA THR A 225 6.89 1.00 -4.81
C THR A 225 6.87 -0.42 -4.28
N LEU A 226 7.39 -0.58 -3.06
CA LEU A 226 7.18 -1.76 -2.23
C LEU A 226 6.19 -1.39 -1.12
N ALA A 227 5.14 -2.19 -0.96
CA ALA A 227 4.16 -2.04 0.11
C ALA A 227 4.30 -3.18 1.13
N TYR A 228 4.27 -2.83 2.42
CA TYR A 228 4.26 -3.77 3.53
C TYR A 228 3.23 -3.36 4.57
N TYR A 229 2.59 -4.32 5.23
CA TYR A 229 1.49 -4.06 6.15
C TYR A 229 1.71 -4.76 7.48
N TYR A 230 1.33 -4.08 8.55
CA TYR A 230 1.30 -4.63 9.89
C TYR A 230 -0.13 -4.76 10.38
N ILE A 231 -0.36 -5.79 11.18
CA ILE A 231 -1.64 -6.16 11.73
C ILE A 231 -1.61 -6.11 13.26
N SER A 232 -2.75 -6.24 13.89
CA SER A 232 -2.88 -6.48 15.33
C SER A 232 -4.05 -7.42 15.61
N PRO A 233 -4.23 -7.88 16.86
CA PRO A 233 -5.50 -8.47 17.26
C PRO A 233 -6.67 -7.54 16.92
N LEU A 234 -7.80 -8.13 16.50
CA LEU A 234 -9.02 -7.40 16.12
C LEU A 234 -9.60 -6.69 17.35
N VAL A 235 -9.60 -5.36 17.34
CA VAL A 235 -10.20 -4.52 18.39
C VAL A 235 -11.36 -3.69 17.87
N SER A 236 -11.49 -3.50 16.57
CA SER A 236 -12.63 -2.85 15.97
C SER A 236 -13.90 -3.68 16.16
N LYS A 237 -15.04 -2.99 16.29
CA LYS A 237 -16.34 -3.64 16.43
C LYS A 237 -17.05 -3.66 15.08
N PRO A 238 -17.83 -4.73 14.79
CA PRO A 238 -18.68 -4.77 13.61
C PRO A 238 -19.69 -3.63 13.62
N ASP A 239 -19.90 -3.02 12.47
CA ASP A 239 -20.84 -1.92 12.30
C ASP A 239 -21.34 -1.88 10.85
N LEU A 240 -22.57 -2.34 10.64
CA LEU A 240 -23.19 -2.39 9.30
C LEU A 240 -23.50 -1.00 8.71
N SER A 241 -23.40 0.08 9.49
CA SER A 241 -23.57 1.44 8.99
C SER A 241 -22.32 1.99 8.28
N LYS A 242 -21.16 1.33 8.45
CA LYS A 242 -19.91 1.74 7.79
C LYS A 242 -19.97 1.51 6.29
N TYR A 243 -19.27 2.37 5.56
CA TYR A 243 -19.14 2.22 4.11
C TYR A 243 -18.33 0.96 3.73
N GLY A 244 -18.86 0.20 2.76
CA GLY A 244 -18.17 -0.93 2.14
C GLY A 244 -17.92 -2.13 3.05
N VAL A 245 -18.75 -2.33 4.08
CA VAL A 245 -18.69 -3.52 4.93
C VAL A 245 -19.48 -4.69 4.34
N ASP A 246 -19.08 -5.90 4.70
CA ASP A 246 -19.81 -7.13 4.41
C ASP A 246 -20.93 -7.39 5.45
N SER A 247 -21.60 -8.52 5.33
CA SER A 247 -22.67 -8.93 6.27
C SER A 247 -22.19 -9.14 7.70
N SER A 248 -20.87 -9.25 7.93
CA SER A 248 -20.28 -9.34 9.28
C SER A 248 -20.04 -7.97 9.93
N GLY A 249 -20.23 -6.88 9.19
CA GLY A 249 -20.00 -5.52 9.65
C GLY A 249 -18.55 -5.06 9.57
N TYR A 250 -17.70 -5.79 8.85
CA TYR A 250 -16.30 -5.43 8.64
C TYR A 250 -16.00 -5.24 7.15
N ARG A 251 -15.03 -4.35 6.84
CA ARG A 251 -14.39 -4.34 5.53
C ARG A 251 -13.35 -5.46 5.47
N THR A 252 -13.57 -6.41 4.59
CA THR A 252 -12.61 -7.50 4.29
C THR A 252 -11.89 -7.27 2.96
N ARG A 253 -12.24 -6.18 2.25
CA ARG A 253 -11.62 -5.71 1.00
C ARG A 253 -11.53 -4.19 1.00
N ALA A 254 -10.75 -3.64 0.08
CA ALA A 254 -10.71 -2.19 -0.12
C ALA A 254 -12.07 -1.66 -0.60
N SER A 255 -12.49 -0.52 -0.04
CA SER A 255 -13.71 0.21 -0.41
C SER A 255 -13.33 1.55 -1.02
N PHE A 256 -13.81 1.82 -2.22
CA PHE A 256 -13.47 3.01 -3.00
C PHE A 256 -14.56 4.07 -2.92
N ILE A 257 -14.16 5.33 -3.06
CA ILE A 257 -15.06 6.47 -3.06
C ILE A 257 -14.66 7.47 -4.14
N LYS A 258 -15.65 8.19 -4.67
CA LYS A 258 -15.48 9.29 -5.61
C LYS A 258 -14.97 10.55 -4.88
N ARG A 259 -14.01 11.26 -5.46
CA ARG A 259 -13.61 12.60 -5.02
C ARG A 259 -14.67 13.64 -5.42
N PRO A 260 -14.76 14.80 -4.73
CA PRO A 260 -15.75 15.84 -5.07
C PRO A 260 -15.71 16.34 -6.51
N ASN A 261 -14.50 16.40 -7.08
CA ASN A 261 -14.28 16.92 -8.43
C ASN A 261 -14.15 15.85 -9.52
N ASP A 262 -14.27 14.58 -9.16
CA ASP A 262 -14.26 13.51 -10.14
C ASP A 262 -15.55 13.55 -10.97
N PRO A 263 -15.50 13.22 -12.27
CA PRO A 263 -16.68 13.15 -13.12
C PRO A 263 -17.74 12.21 -12.56
N ASP A 264 -19.02 12.54 -12.82
CA ASP A 264 -20.14 11.74 -12.32
C ASP A 264 -20.58 10.72 -13.38
N TYR A 265 -19.85 9.62 -13.45
CA TYR A 265 -20.21 8.50 -14.32
C TYR A 265 -21.04 7.48 -13.56
N PRO A 266 -22.30 7.21 -13.97
CA PRO A 266 -23.14 6.19 -13.30
C PRO A 266 -22.49 4.80 -13.26
N GLN A 267 -21.62 4.50 -14.22
CA GLN A 267 -20.84 3.27 -14.30
C GLN A 267 -19.87 3.11 -13.12
N LEU A 268 -19.27 4.21 -12.66
CA LEU A 268 -18.37 4.18 -11.51
C LEU A 268 -19.08 3.76 -10.23
N GLN A 269 -20.32 4.23 -10.01
CA GLN A 269 -21.07 3.85 -8.82
C GLN A 269 -21.29 2.35 -8.75
N LYS A 270 -21.66 1.70 -9.87
CA LYS A 270 -21.79 0.24 -9.93
C LYS A 270 -20.49 -0.48 -9.57
N MET A 271 -19.34 0.06 -9.98
CA MET A 271 -18.03 -0.51 -9.64
C MET A 271 -17.66 -0.31 -8.18
N TYR A 272 -17.99 0.85 -7.59
CA TYR A 272 -17.86 1.07 -6.14
C TYR A 272 -18.67 0.07 -5.34
N ASP A 273 -19.89 -0.28 -5.77
CA ASP A 273 -20.75 -1.24 -5.10
C ASP A 273 -20.25 -2.69 -5.21
N ILE A 274 -19.58 -3.05 -6.30
CA ILE A 274 -18.98 -4.37 -6.50
C ILE A 274 -17.72 -4.57 -5.65
N ARG A 275 -16.85 -3.56 -5.62
CA ARG A 275 -15.48 -3.66 -5.13
C ARG A 275 -15.32 -4.12 -3.67
N PRO A 276 -16.20 -3.73 -2.72
CA PRO A 276 -16.16 -4.26 -1.35
C PRO A 276 -16.38 -5.77 -1.26
N ASN A 277 -17.06 -6.36 -2.24
CA ASN A 277 -17.41 -7.79 -2.22
C ASN A 277 -16.39 -8.64 -3.00
N ARG A 278 -15.88 -8.13 -4.12
CA ARG A 278 -14.93 -8.83 -4.99
C ARG A 278 -14.13 -7.87 -5.87
N ARG A 279 -13.11 -8.38 -6.56
CA ARG A 279 -12.39 -7.61 -7.57
C ARG A 279 -13.29 -7.32 -8.77
N ILE A 280 -13.06 -6.18 -9.44
CA ILE A 280 -13.61 -5.87 -10.75
C ILE A 280 -12.92 -6.78 -11.78
N THR A 281 -13.72 -7.45 -12.60
CA THR A 281 -13.25 -8.33 -13.69
C THR A 281 -13.37 -7.63 -15.04
N ASN A 282 -12.72 -8.17 -16.07
CA ASN A 282 -12.90 -7.70 -17.44
C ASN A 282 -14.35 -7.83 -17.90
N GLU A 283 -15.06 -8.87 -17.46
CA GLU A 283 -16.47 -9.05 -17.75
C GLU A 283 -17.34 -7.93 -17.13
N ASP A 284 -17.03 -7.50 -15.91
CA ASP A 284 -17.71 -6.35 -15.30
C ASP A 284 -17.52 -5.09 -16.12
N ILE A 285 -16.29 -4.86 -16.62
CA ILE A 285 -16.00 -3.68 -17.45
C ILE A 285 -16.80 -3.76 -18.74
N LEU A 286 -16.79 -4.87 -19.44
CA LEU A 286 -17.55 -5.08 -20.69
C LEU A 286 -19.06 -4.89 -20.47
N ASN A 287 -19.61 -5.33 -19.35
CA ASN A 287 -21.05 -5.23 -19.05
C ASN A 287 -21.47 -3.85 -18.53
N ILE A 288 -20.61 -3.16 -17.78
CA ILE A 288 -20.95 -1.90 -17.12
C ILE A 288 -20.50 -0.68 -17.92
N TRP A 289 -19.32 -0.76 -18.54
CA TRP A 289 -18.68 0.35 -19.25
C TRP A 289 -17.82 -0.17 -20.41
N PRO A 290 -18.42 -0.73 -21.46
CA PRO A 290 -17.70 -1.38 -22.57
C PRO A 290 -16.74 -0.44 -23.31
N GLU A 291 -17.02 0.87 -23.34
CA GLU A 291 -16.18 1.88 -23.96
C GLU A 291 -15.05 2.40 -23.05
N TRP A 292 -14.95 1.89 -21.81
CA TRP A 292 -13.90 2.34 -20.90
C TRP A 292 -12.50 2.03 -21.44
N ASN A 293 -11.65 3.03 -21.34
CA ASN A 293 -10.25 2.95 -21.73
C ASN A 293 -9.43 3.85 -20.78
N SER A 294 -8.31 3.34 -20.26
CA SER A 294 -7.43 4.09 -19.34
C SER A 294 -6.86 5.39 -19.95
N ASP A 295 -6.78 5.48 -21.28
CA ASP A 295 -6.29 6.66 -21.97
C ASP A 295 -7.33 7.78 -22.00
N LEU A 296 -8.61 7.42 -22.04
CA LEU A 296 -9.73 8.35 -22.19
C LEU A 296 -10.25 8.84 -20.83
N PHE A 297 -10.25 7.98 -19.84
CA PHE A 297 -10.86 8.21 -18.51
C PHE A 297 -9.81 8.17 -17.36
#